data_75488d08f1ce6217eb1b9141750595c2
#
_entry.id   75488d08f1ce6217eb1b9141750595c2
#
_cell.length_a   1.000
_cell.length_b   1.000
_cell.length_c   1.000
_cell.angle_alpha   90.00
_cell.angle_beta   90.00
_cell.angle_gamma   90.00
#
_symmetry.space_group_name_H-M   'P 1'
#
loop_
_entity.id
_entity.type
_entity.pdbx_description
1 polymer ?
#
loop_
_entity_poly.entity_id
_entity_poly.type
_entity_poly.pdbx_seq_one_letter_code
_entity_poly.pdbx_strand_id
1 'polypeptide(L)'
;MNLKEKYADLIVRSGLNVQKDQIVVIRASVEMNEFVRLVAKACFEVGAKDVVVRYSDDAINRLRYQTGNRMPYYYEAQFFNETALKGACYLSLVGEDPDAMKGVDPKSLSSYSKALRGMTQPYRDKLDYLQSSWCVASVPTLAWAQKVYPDSKDPVSDLWDAVLKISRVNEKDAIENWNEHRASFEKRVNILNQLDIESVHYKNALGTDLVVELPEGYVFAGGGSFLENGLYYFPNIPTEEIFSAPKKTGVNGKLYSALPLAYNGAIVKDFWFEFKDGQVVDYDAKEGKEVLTSILDTDEGAKYLGEIALVPYGSPISALNTLFYETLIDENASCHFALGASYNECIEGGLKMSEEELLDHGMNQSFTHVDFMVGTSDLSIEATLKNGEKIFVFKHGKYTSEFDEYSLN
;
A
#
# COMPACT_ATOMS: atom_id res chain seq x y z
N MET A 1 -28.96 2.19 7.37
CA MET A 1 -27.87 1.91 6.38
C MET A 1 -27.54 0.43 6.41
N ASN A 2 -27.49 -0.23 5.26
CA ASN A 2 -26.93 -1.58 5.14
C ASN A 2 -25.39 -1.50 5.21
N LEU A 3 -24.70 -2.66 5.28
CA LEU A 3 -23.23 -2.68 5.46
C LEU A 3 -22.47 -2.02 4.28
N LYS A 4 -22.96 -2.19 3.04
CA LYS A 4 -22.33 -1.54 1.88
C LYS A 4 -22.50 -0.02 1.89
N GLU A 5 -23.65 0.48 2.37
CA GLU A 5 -23.85 1.92 2.58
C GLU A 5 -22.95 2.46 3.69
N LYS A 6 -22.75 1.71 4.80
CA LYS A 6 -21.79 2.07 5.86
C LYS A 6 -20.36 2.11 5.33
N TYR A 7 -20.00 1.18 4.45
CA TYR A 7 -18.68 1.14 3.81
C TYR A 7 -18.45 2.35 2.89
N ALA A 8 -19.45 2.70 2.07
CA ALA A 8 -19.39 3.89 1.24
C ALA A 8 -19.25 5.18 2.09
N ASP A 9 -20.01 5.28 3.18
CA ASP A 9 -19.93 6.42 4.10
C ASP A 9 -18.56 6.51 4.79
N LEU A 10 -18.00 5.37 5.21
CA LEU A 10 -16.64 5.28 5.75
C LEU A 10 -15.58 5.80 4.74
N ILE A 11 -15.63 5.33 3.49
CA ILE A 11 -14.70 5.76 2.43
C ILE A 11 -14.78 7.28 2.23
N VAL A 12 -15.99 7.83 2.21
CA VAL A 12 -16.20 9.26 1.95
C VAL A 12 -15.78 10.13 3.13
N ARG A 13 -16.15 9.75 4.36
CA ARG A 13 -15.93 10.58 5.55
C ARG A 13 -14.58 10.37 6.22
N SER A 14 -14.06 9.14 6.20
CA SER A 14 -12.78 8.82 6.83
C SER A 14 -11.69 8.59 5.78
N GLY A 15 -11.99 7.84 4.71
CA GLY A 15 -11.05 7.57 3.63
C GLY A 15 -10.61 8.84 2.92
N LEU A 16 -11.50 9.49 2.21
CA LEU A 16 -11.22 10.75 1.50
C LEU A 16 -11.31 11.98 2.40
N ASN A 17 -12.13 11.92 3.45
CA ASN A 17 -12.53 13.07 4.25
C ASN A 17 -13.02 14.23 3.35
N VAL A 18 -14.01 13.94 2.52
CA VAL A 18 -14.54 14.87 1.51
C VAL A 18 -15.04 16.16 2.17
N GLN A 19 -14.56 17.28 1.67
CA GLN A 19 -14.96 18.59 2.16
C GLN A 19 -16.12 19.18 1.36
N LYS A 20 -16.86 20.07 2.00
CA LYS A 20 -17.92 20.82 1.32
C LYS A 20 -17.38 21.56 0.09
N ASP A 21 -18.14 21.56 -0.99
CA ASP A 21 -17.82 22.20 -2.27
C ASP A 21 -16.58 21.60 -2.98
N GLN A 22 -16.08 20.43 -2.55
CA GLN A 22 -14.97 19.71 -3.17
C GLN A 22 -15.45 18.86 -4.37
N ILE A 23 -14.62 18.73 -5.40
CA ILE A 23 -14.84 17.79 -6.50
C ILE A 23 -14.27 16.43 -6.09
N VAL A 24 -15.04 15.36 -6.30
CA VAL A 24 -14.60 13.98 -6.06
C VAL A 24 -14.45 13.27 -7.39
N VAL A 25 -13.27 12.73 -7.66
CA VAL A 25 -12.99 11.90 -8.83
C VAL A 25 -12.94 10.43 -8.41
N ILE A 26 -13.83 9.60 -8.95
CA ILE A 26 -13.89 8.17 -8.68
C ILE A 26 -13.35 7.41 -9.89
N ARG A 27 -12.35 6.57 -9.69
CA ARG A 27 -11.86 5.58 -10.65
C ARG A 27 -12.40 4.21 -10.24
N ALA A 28 -13.01 3.48 -11.14
CA ALA A 28 -13.60 2.17 -10.85
C ALA A 28 -13.73 1.33 -12.12
N SER A 29 -13.78 0.01 -11.99
CA SER A 29 -14.27 -0.86 -13.06
C SER A 29 -15.75 -0.59 -13.32
N VAL A 30 -16.18 -0.73 -14.56
CA VAL A 30 -17.61 -0.63 -14.95
C VAL A 30 -18.49 -1.61 -14.17
N GLU A 31 -17.93 -2.74 -13.73
CA GLU A 31 -18.63 -3.75 -12.92
C GLU A 31 -18.99 -3.26 -11.51
N MET A 32 -18.30 -2.24 -11.00
CA MET A 32 -18.51 -1.68 -9.65
C MET A 32 -19.60 -0.61 -9.59
N ASN A 33 -20.33 -0.38 -10.68
CA ASN A 33 -21.27 0.75 -10.84
C ASN A 33 -22.33 0.86 -9.74
N GLU A 34 -22.81 -0.26 -9.18
CA GLU A 34 -23.79 -0.23 -8.09
C GLU A 34 -23.20 0.37 -6.81
N PHE A 35 -21.97 -0.03 -6.44
CA PHE A 35 -21.29 0.51 -5.28
C PHE A 35 -20.87 1.97 -5.49
N VAL A 36 -20.41 2.33 -6.69
CA VAL A 36 -20.10 3.72 -7.06
C VAL A 36 -21.28 4.65 -6.83
N ARG A 37 -22.52 4.21 -7.08
CA ARG A 37 -23.73 5.00 -6.78
C ARG A 37 -23.91 5.26 -5.29
N LEU A 38 -23.57 4.29 -4.42
CA LEU A 38 -23.60 4.48 -2.97
C LEU A 38 -22.57 5.51 -2.51
N VAL A 39 -21.34 5.41 -3.05
CA VAL A 39 -20.27 6.38 -2.78
C VAL A 39 -20.67 7.77 -3.26
N ALA A 40 -21.16 7.90 -4.49
CA ALA A 40 -21.60 9.20 -5.03
C ALA A 40 -22.72 9.83 -4.17
N LYS A 41 -23.69 9.03 -3.72
CA LYS A 41 -24.71 9.47 -2.79
C LYS A 41 -24.11 10.03 -1.52
N ALA A 42 -23.18 9.28 -0.87
CA ALA A 42 -22.51 9.71 0.34
C ALA A 42 -21.69 11.00 0.12
N CYS A 43 -21.02 11.15 -1.04
CA CYS A 43 -20.31 12.38 -1.40
C CYS A 43 -21.24 13.60 -1.46
N PHE A 44 -22.39 13.49 -2.11
CA PHE A 44 -23.35 14.59 -2.15
C PHE A 44 -23.98 14.88 -0.78
N GLU A 45 -24.19 13.88 0.07
CA GLU A 45 -24.70 14.05 1.44
C GLU A 45 -23.73 14.83 2.33
N VAL A 46 -22.42 14.74 2.13
CA VAL A 46 -21.42 15.56 2.83
C VAL A 46 -21.19 16.93 2.16
N GLY A 47 -21.85 17.21 1.04
CA GLY A 47 -21.80 18.49 0.36
C GLY A 47 -20.72 18.62 -0.72
N ALA A 48 -20.29 17.51 -1.32
CA ALA A 48 -19.42 17.56 -2.49
C ALA A 48 -20.04 18.42 -3.61
N LYS A 49 -19.23 19.20 -4.30
CA LYS A 49 -19.66 20.06 -5.41
C LYS A 49 -20.06 19.24 -6.63
N ASP A 50 -19.28 18.22 -6.90
CA ASP A 50 -19.47 17.33 -8.05
C ASP A 50 -18.80 15.97 -7.80
N VAL A 51 -19.29 14.93 -8.44
CA VAL A 51 -18.74 13.57 -8.43
C VAL A 51 -18.54 13.12 -9.87
N VAL A 52 -17.28 13.04 -10.27
CA VAL A 52 -16.91 12.62 -11.63
C VAL A 52 -16.40 11.18 -11.60
N VAL A 53 -17.07 10.30 -12.36
CA VAL A 53 -16.70 8.87 -12.40
C VAL A 53 -15.95 8.55 -13.69
N ARG A 54 -14.78 7.94 -13.54
CA ARG A 54 -13.95 7.41 -14.63
C ARG A 54 -14.00 5.89 -14.58
N TYR A 55 -14.89 5.31 -15.39
CA TYR A 55 -14.95 3.86 -15.52
C TYR A 55 -13.87 3.30 -16.43
N SER A 56 -13.30 2.17 -16.04
CA SER A 56 -12.41 1.32 -16.82
C SER A 56 -13.09 -0.01 -17.15
N ASP A 57 -12.61 -0.66 -18.19
CA ASP A 57 -13.02 -2.00 -18.61
C ASP A 57 -11.76 -2.80 -18.93
N ASP A 58 -11.59 -3.95 -18.29
CA ASP A 58 -10.37 -4.77 -18.41
C ASP A 58 -10.17 -5.32 -19.82
N ALA A 59 -11.25 -5.67 -20.52
CA ALA A 59 -11.18 -6.15 -21.89
C ALA A 59 -10.69 -5.03 -22.83
N ILE A 60 -11.17 -3.81 -22.65
CA ILE A 60 -10.72 -2.64 -23.42
C ILE A 60 -9.25 -2.34 -23.09
N ASN A 61 -8.87 -2.36 -21.81
CA ASN A 61 -7.50 -2.14 -21.39
C ASN A 61 -6.57 -3.19 -22.00
N ARG A 62 -6.93 -4.46 -21.95
CA ARG A 62 -6.17 -5.55 -22.57
C ARG A 62 -5.97 -5.35 -24.07
N LEU A 63 -7.04 -5.06 -24.83
CA LEU A 63 -6.97 -4.76 -26.27
C LEU A 63 -5.98 -3.63 -26.56
N ARG A 64 -5.97 -2.61 -25.74
CA ARG A 64 -5.10 -1.45 -25.83
C ARG A 64 -3.62 -1.83 -25.74
N TYR A 65 -3.25 -2.68 -24.80
CA TYR A 65 -1.87 -3.18 -24.66
C TYR A 65 -1.47 -4.15 -25.76
N GLN A 66 -2.41 -4.98 -26.26
CA GLN A 66 -2.17 -5.95 -27.32
C GLN A 66 -1.98 -5.30 -28.70
N THR A 67 -2.67 -4.21 -28.98
CA THR A 67 -2.57 -3.50 -30.26
C THR A 67 -1.29 -2.69 -30.41
N GLY A 68 -0.45 -2.61 -29.38
CA GLY A 68 0.83 -1.91 -29.40
C GLY A 68 0.70 -0.39 -29.49
N ASN A 69 -0.51 0.15 -29.27
CA ASN A 69 -0.68 1.60 -29.16
C ASN A 69 -0.08 2.08 -27.84
N ARG A 70 1.16 2.57 -27.94
CA ARG A 70 1.98 2.94 -26.77
C ARG A 70 1.76 4.37 -26.30
N MET A 71 0.86 5.13 -26.93
CA MET A 71 0.57 6.49 -26.51
C MET A 71 -0.45 6.46 -25.38
N PRO A 72 -0.08 6.91 -24.16
CA PRO A 72 -1.02 7.05 -23.06
C PRO A 72 -2.11 8.07 -23.43
N TYR A 73 -3.23 7.98 -22.75
CA TYR A 73 -4.36 8.87 -22.97
C TYR A 73 -4.00 10.30 -22.59
N TYR A 74 -3.66 11.09 -23.59
CA TYR A 74 -3.42 12.52 -23.40
C TYR A 74 -4.61 13.19 -22.70
N TYR A 75 -5.83 12.90 -23.15
CA TYR A 75 -7.04 13.48 -22.55
C TYR A 75 -7.31 13.00 -21.13
N GLU A 76 -6.96 11.76 -20.81
CA GLU A 76 -7.06 11.24 -19.44
C GLU A 76 -6.06 11.95 -18.53
N ALA A 77 -4.81 12.08 -18.96
CA ALA A 77 -3.79 12.81 -18.22
C ALA A 77 -4.18 14.28 -18.01
N GLN A 78 -4.69 14.96 -19.04
CA GLN A 78 -5.19 16.34 -18.91
C GLN A 78 -6.33 16.43 -17.89
N PHE A 79 -7.28 15.50 -17.93
CA PHE A 79 -8.39 15.49 -16.98
C PHE A 79 -7.90 15.40 -15.53
N PHE A 80 -6.97 14.49 -15.22
CA PHE A 80 -6.41 14.37 -13.87
C PHE A 80 -5.63 15.62 -13.47
N ASN A 81 -4.79 16.17 -14.36
CA ASN A 81 -4.04 17.39 -14.06
C ASN A 81 -4.97 18.59 -13.80
N GLU A 82 -6.01 18.77 -14.61
CA GLU A 82 -6.97 19.87 -14.45
C GLU A 82 -7.79 19.74 -13.17
N THR A 83 -8.26 18.54 -12.84
CA THR A 83 -9.04 18.31 -11.61
C THR A 83 -8.19 18.49 -10.37
N ALA A 84 -6.91 18.09 -10.41
CA ALA A 84 -5.97 18.30 -9.32
C ALA A 84 -5.71 19.80 -9.05
N LEU A 85 -5.54 20.58 -10.10
CA LEU A 85 -5.40 22.04 -9.98
C LEU A 85 -6.66 22.72 -9.41
N LYS A 86 -7.82 22.07 -9.50
CA LYS A 86 -9.10 22.53 -8.92
C LYS A 86 -9.35 22.01 -7.50
N GLY A 87 -8.39 21.30 -6.89
CA GLY A 87 -8.48 20.79 -5.51
C GLY A 87 -9.39 19.57 -5.37
N ALA A 88 -9.51 18.75 -6.42
CA ALA A 88 -10.25 17.51 -6.32
C ALA A 88 -9.58 16.51 -5.38
N CYS A 89 -10.37 15.64 -4.74
CA CYS A 89 -9.90 14.41 -4.09
C CYS A 89 -10.18 13.19 -4.97
N TYR A 90 -9.48 12.08 -4.70
CA TYR A 90 -9.43 10.96 -5.63
C TYR A 90 -9.72 9.63 -4.92
N LEU A 91 -10.74 8.91 -5.39
CA LEU A 91 -11.04 7.55 -4.97
C LEU A 91 -10.67 6.57 -6.07
N SER A 92 -9.88 5.56 -5.74
CA SER A 92 -9.65 4.39 -6.59
C SER A 92 -10.34 3.18 -5.97
N LEU A 93 -11.34 2.64 -6.67
CA LEU A 93 -11.97 1.38 -6.30
C LEU A 93 -11.29 0.26 -7.08
N VAL A 94 -10.68 -0.68 -6.35
CA VAL A 94 -9.92 -1.82 -6.89
C VAL A 94 -10.67 -3.14 -6.65
N GLY A 95 -10.33 -4.17 -7.40
CA GLY A 95 -10.96 -5.49 -7.35
C GLY A 95 -11.32 -6.01 -8.75
N GLU A 96 -10.53 -5.60 -9.74
CA GLU A 96 -10.59 -6.06 -11.11
C GLU A 96 -10.18 -7.55 -11.19
N ASP A 97 -10.31 -8.15 -12.38
CA ASP A 97 -9.85 -9.52 -12.63
C ASP A 97 -8.32 -9.62 -12.48
N PRO A 98 -7.78 -10.38 -11.48
CA PRO A 98 -6.34 -10.53 -11.31
C PRO A 98 -5.64 -11.17 -12.53
N ASP A 99 -6.38 -11.89 -13.38
CA ASP A 99 -5.86 -12.52 -14.59
C ASP A 99 -6.10 -11.66 -15.86
N ALA A 100 -6.68 -10.47 -15.76
CA ALA A 100 -7.04 -9.61 -16.89
C ALA A 100 -5.87 -9.37 -17.86
N MET A 101 -4.68 -9.15 -17.35
CA MET A 101 -3.47 -8.87 -18.14
C MET A 101 -2.61 -10.10 -18.42
N LYS A 102 -3.07 -11.32 -18.08
CA LYS A 102 -2.32 -12.56 -18.29
C LYS A 102 -1.99 -12.76 -19.77
N GLY A 103 -0.69 -12.92 -20.08
CA GLY A 103 -0.19 -13.08 -21.46
C GLY A 103 -0.09 -11.77 -22.26
N VAL A 104 -0.28 -10.62 -21.65
CA VAL A 104 0.10 -9.33 -22.21
C VAL A 104 1.61 -9.14 -22.00
N ASP A 105 2.30 -8.57 -22.99
CA ASP A 105 3.73 -8.30 -22.88
C ASP A 105 4.02 -7.33 -21.72
N PRO A 106 4.79 -7.75 -20.70
CA PRO A 106 5.11 -6.90 -19.54
C PRO A 106 5.80 -5.58 -19.92
N LYS A 107 6.59 -5.57 -21.03
CA LYS A 107 7.24 -4.35 -21.52
C LYS A 107 6.23 -3.34 -22.04
N SER A 108 5.14 -3.80 -22.65
CA SER A 108 4.06 -2.93 -23.10
C SER A 108 3.36 -2.27 -21.91
N LEU A 109 3.06 -3.04 -20.85
CA LEU A 109 2.46 -2.52 -19.60
C LEU A 109 3.36 -1.48 -18.93
N SER A 110 4.62 -1.84 -18.72
CA SER A 110 5.62 -0.97 -18.09
C SER A 110 5.84 0.33 -18.87
N SER A 111 5.99 0.25 -20.21
CA SER A 111 6.18 1.42 -21.06
C SER A 111 4.98 2.38 -21.03
N TYR A 112 3.76 1.83 -21.00
CA TYR A 112 2.54 2.63 -20.90
C TYR A 112 2.45 3.35 -19.54
N SER A 113 2.66 2.61 -18.45
CA SER A 113 2.63 3.17 -17.09
C SER A 113 3.67 4.28 -16.91
N LYS A 114 4.89 4.08 -17.41
CA LYS A 114 5.96 5.09 -17.37
C LYS A 114 5.59 6.36 -18.15
N ALA A 115 5.01 6.20 -19.35
CA ALA A 115 4.59 7.33 -20.16
C ALA A 115 3.43 8.10 -19.51
N LEU A 116 2.41 7.40 -18.98
CA LEU A 116 1.30 8.04 -18.29
C LEU A 116 1.78 8.78 -17.02
N ARG A 117 2.71 8.17 -16.28
CA ARG A 117 3.33 8.78 -15.10
C ARG A 117 3.97 10.13 -15.43
N GLY A 118 4.73 10.22 -16.53
CA GLY A 118 5.33 11.48 -16.99
C GLY A 118 4.31 12.54 -17.42
N MET A 119 3.15 12.13 -17.93
CA MET A 119 2.10 13.05 -18.38
C MET A 119 1.21 13.57 -17.24
N THR A 120 1.17 12.88 -16.11
CA THR A 120 0.31 13.20 -14.95
C THR A 120 1.08 13.85 -13.80
N GLN A 121 2.24 14.45 -14.06
CA GLN A 121 3.08 15.03 -13.00
C GLN A 121 2.32 16.05 -12.12
N PRO A 122 1.57 17.04 -12.65
CA PRO A 122 0.83 17.98 -11.79
C PRO A 122 -0.21 17.31 -10.87
N TYR A 123 -0.86 16.25 -11.34
CA TYR A 123 -1.78 15.46 -10.52
C TYR A 123 -1.03 14.71 -9.41
N ARG A 124 0.09 14.09 -9.76
CA ARG A 124 0.90 13.32 -8.81
C ARG A 124 1.51 14.22 -7.74
N ASP A 125 2.05 15.37 -8.13
CA ASP A 125 2.59 16.34 -7.18
C ASP A 125 1.56 16.69 -6.09
N LYS A 126 0.28 16.83 -6.46
CA LYS A 126 -0.79 17.10 -5.49
C LYS A 126 -1.00 15.96 -4.49
N LEU A 127 -0.79 14.72 -4.89
CA LEU A 127 -0.90 13.56 -4.02
C LEU A 127 0.39 13.34 -3.22
N ASP A 128 1.53 13.32 -3.90
CA ASP A 128 2.85 13.02 -3.34
C ASP A 128 3.29 14.07 -2.29
N TYR A 129 2.83 15.34 -2.46
CA TYR A 129 3.06 16.42 -1.48
C TYR A 129 1.87 16.68 -0.54
N LEU A 130 0.96 15.72 -0.39
CA LEU A 130 -0.17 15.76 0.54
C LEU A 130 -1.04 17.03 0.42
N GLN A 131 -1.28 17.48 -0.82
CA GLN A 131 -2.13 18.63 -1.12
C GLN A 131 -3.55 18.26 -1.53
N SER A 132 -3.79 16.99 -1.87
CA SER A 132 -5.12 16.44 -2.18
C SER A 132 -5.27 15.07 -1.52
N SER A 133 -6.40 14.82 -0.85
CA SER A 133 -6.69 13.51 -0.30
C SER A 133 -6.99 12.50 -1.41
N TRP A 134 -6.57 11.27 -1.17
CA TRP A 134 -6.86 10.14 -2.02
C TRP A 134 -7.16 8.90 -1.18
N CYS A 135 -7.92 7.96 -1.74
CA CYS A 135 -8.20 6.72 -1.05
C CYS A 135 -8.26 5.57 -2.05
N VAL A 136 -7.70 4.43 -1.68
CA VAL A 136 -7.89 3.15 -2.36
C VAL A 136 -8.78 2.28 -1.49
N ALA A 137 -9.80 1.66 -2.09
CA ALA A 137 -10.72 0.77 -1.38
C ALA A 137 -11.15 -0.37 -2.30
N SER A 138 -11.34 -1.56 -1.73
CA SER A 138 -11.65 -2.75 -2.52
C SER A 138 -13.15 -2.94 -2.71
N VAL A 139 -13.54 -3.33 -3.92
CA VAL A 139 -14.93 -3.65 -4.28
C VAL A 139 -15.00 -4.96 -5.04
N PRO A 140 -15.66 -6.00 -4.52
CA PRO A 140 -15.79 -7.29 -5.17
C PRO A 140 -16.40 -7.22 -6.57
N THR A 141 -15.69 -7.78 -7.56
CA THR A 141 -16.17 -8.14 -8.88
C THR A 141 -16.35 -9.66 -8.99
N LEU A 142 -17.07 -10.13 -10.00
CA LEU A 142 -17.27 -11.57 -10.18
C LEU A 142 -15.97 -12.31 -10.46
N ALA A 143 -15.12 -11.80 -11.35
CA ALA A 143 -13.88 -12.45 -11.73
C ALA A 143 -12.89 -12.52 -10.54
N TRP A 144 -12.73 -11.44 -9.79
CA TRP A 144 -11.91 -11.43 -8.59
C TRP A 144 -12.46 -12.38 -7.51
N ALA A 145 -13.75 -12.36 -7.25
CA ALA A 145 -14.39 -13.24 -6.28
C ALA A 145 -14.19 -14.73 -6.61
N GLN A 146 -14.36 -15.11 -7.88
CA GLN A 146 -14.09 -16.48 -8.35
C GLN A 146 -12.63 -16.89 -8.22
N LYS A 147 -11.69 -15.95 -8.34
CA LYS A 147 -10.27 -16.21 -8.14
C LYS A 147 -9.94 -16.47 -6.67
N VAL A 148 -10.53 -15.68 -5.75
CA VAL A 148 -10.30 -15.82 -4.30
C VAL A 148 -11.02 -17.02 -3.72
N TYR A 149 -12.26 -17.27 -4.11
CA TYR A 149 -13.14 -18.32 -3.60
C TYR A 149 -13.64 -19.25 -4.73
N PRO A 150 -12.76 -20.02 -5.39
CA PRO A 150 -13.12 -20.82 -6.58
C PRO A 150 -14.14 -21.92 -6.30
N ASP A 151 -14.22 -22.41 -5.07
CA ASP A 151 -15.15 -23.50 -4.67
C ASP A 151 -16.46 -22.97 -4.05
N SER A 152 -16.62 -21.65 -3.93
CA SER A 152 -17.84 -21.05 -3.36
C SER A 152 -19.01 -21.12 -4.35
N LYS A 153 -20.22 -21.26 -3.79
CA LYS A 153 -21.47 -21.17 -4.55
C LYS A 153 -21.90 -19.74 -4.82
N ASP A 154 -21.47 -18.80 -3.98
CA ASP A 154 -21.72 -17.36 -4.11
C ASP A 154 -20.45 -16.57 -3.75
N PRO A 155 -19.42 -16.65 -4.62
CA PRO A 155 -18.09 -16.07 -4.32
C PRO A 155 -18.15 -14.55 -4.14
N VAL A 156 -19.08 -13.85 -4.80
CA VAL A 156 -19.23 -12.40 -4.66
C VAL A 156 -19.75 -12.03 -3.28
N SER A 157 -20.71 -12.77 -2.74
CA SER A 157 -21.19 -12.57 -1.37
C SER A 157 -20.09 -12.85 -0.34
N ASP A 158 -19.38 -13.97 -0.49
CA ASP A 158 -18.30 -14.34 0.42
C ASP A 158 -17.15 -13.30 0.41
N LEU A 159 -16.82 -12.77 -0.78
CA LEU A 159 -15.79 -11.74 -0.88
C LEU A 159 -16.27 -10.39 -0.30
N TRP A 160 -17.56 -10.04 -0.45
CA TRP A 160 -18.12 -8.88 0.23
C TRP A 160 -18.04 -9.00 1.75
N ASP A 161 -18.38 -10.17 2.30
CA ASP A 161 -18.30 -10.42 3.74
C ASP A 161 -16.86 -10.28 4.23
N ALA A 162 -15.89 -10.78 3.45
CA ALA A 162 -14.46 -10.62 3.75
C ALA A 162 -14.05 -9.14 3.71
N VAL A 163 -14.34 -8.40 2.63
CA VAL A 163 -13.98 -6.97 2.47
C VAL A 163 -14.59 -6.12 3.57
N LEU A 164 -15.86 -6.31 3.90
CA LEU A 164 -16.53 -5.56 4.98
C LEU A 164 -15.90 -5.87 6.34
N LYS A 165 -15.56 -7.14 6.60
CA LYS A 165 -14.91 -7.56 7.84
C LYS A 165 -13.53 -6.95 8.02
N ILE A 166 -12.67 -7.04 7.01
CA ILE A 166 -11.30 -6.48 7.06
C ILE A 166 -11.32 -4.95 7.13
N SER A 167 -12.32 -4.31 6.53
CA SER A 167 -12.55 -2.86 6.62
C SER A 167 -13.25 -2.43 7.91
N ARG A 168 -13.42 -3.33 8.88
CA ARG A 168 -14.08 -3.06 10.19
C ARG A 168 -15.50 -2.50 10.07
N VAL A 169 -16.17 -2.82 8.95
CA VAL A 169 -17.59 -2.46 8.73
C VAL A 169 -18.47 -3.58 9.26
N ASN A 170 -19.16 -3.31 10.35
CA ASN A 170 -20.04 -4.25 11.03
C ASN A 170 -21.33 -3.55 11.53
N GLU A 171 -22.07 -4.17 12.44
CA GLU A 171 -23.29 -3.61 13.03
C GLU A 171 -23.07 -2.31 13.80
N LYS A 172 -21.85 -2.08 14.33
CA LYS A 172 -21.47 -0.84 14.99
C LYS A 172 -21.24 0.30 13.97
N ASP A 173 -20.93 1.49 14.49
CA ASP A 173 -20.52 2.62 13.66
C ASP A 173 -19.12 2.36 13.08
N ALA A 174 -19.02 2.29 11.76
CA ALA A 174 -17.75 2.03 11.07
C ALA A 174 -16.74 3.19 11.26
N ILE A 175 -17.24 4.42 11.34
CA ILE A 175 -16.38 5.60 11.57
C ILE A 175 -15.78 5.56 12.98
N GLU A 176 -16.58 5.18 13.99
CA GLU A 176 -16.09 5.00 15.35
C GLU A 176 -15.02 3.90 15.43
N ASN A 177 -15.26 2.74 14.79
CA ASN A 177 -14.27 1.67 14.72
C ASN A 177 -12.94 2.16 14.10
N TRP A 178 -12.99 3.03 13.11
CA TRP A 178 -11.80 3.59 12.47
C TRP A 178 -11.14 4.70 13.30
N ASN A 179 -11.89 5.44 14.10
CA ASN A 179 -11.32 6.37 15.09
C ASN A 179 -10.55 5.63 16.19
N GLU A 180 -11.08 4.50 16.69
CA GLU A 180 -10.36 3.63 17.64
C GLU A 180 -9.10 3.04 17.01
N HIS A 181 -9.20 2.60 15.74
CA HIS A 181 -8.07 2.07 14.98
C HIS A 181 -6.97 3.12 14.78
N ARG A 182 -7.35 4.34 14.40
CA ARG A 182 -6.45 5.49 14.32
C ARG A 182 -5.70 5.74 15.63
N ALA A 183 -6.39 5.75 16.76
CA ALA A 183 -5.76 5.96 18.06
C ALA A 183 -4.70 4.89 18.38
N SER A 184 -4.93 3.63 17.94
CA SER A 184 -3.94 2.55 18.05
C SER A 184 -2.69 2.80 17.21
N PHE A 185 -2.83 3.31 15.98
CA PHE A 185 -1.71 3.70 15.14
C PHE A 185 -0.93 4.87 15.73
N GLU A 186 -1.62 5.95 16.08
CA GLU A 186 -1.00 7.17 16.63
C GLU A 186 -0.13 6.84 17.84
N LYS A 187 -0.60 5.96 18.73
CA LYS A 187 0.18 5.52 19.90
C LYS A 187 1.51 4.90 19.49
N ARG A 188 1.49 3.91 18.58
CA ARG A 188 2.68 3.15 18.16
C ARG A 188 3.62 3.96 17.28
N VAL A 189 3.08 4.75 16.36
CA VAL A 189 3.83 5.70 15.55
C VAL A 189 4.58 6.69 16.44
N ASN A 190 3.93 7.24 17.46
CA ASN A 190 4.58 8.14 18.42
C ASN A 190 5.72 7.45 19.17
N ILE A 191 5.56 6.20 19.62
CA ILE A 191 6.64 5.46 20.29
C ILE A 191 7.81 5.27 19.31
N LEU A 192 7.56 4.77 18.09
CA LEU A 192 8.60 4.51 17.10
C LEU A 192 9.38 5.78 16.72
N ASN A 193 8.69 6.92 16.58
CA ASN A 193 9.32 8.19 16.23
C ASN A 193 10.03 8.88 17.40
N GLN A 194 9.78 8.45 18.64
CA GLN A 194 10.47 8.95 19.81
C GLN A 194 11.67 8.08 20.20
N LEU A 195 11.70 6.81 19.75
CA LEU A 195 12.86 5.94 19.91
C LEU A 195 13.96 6.40 18.96
N ASP A 196 15.18 6.50 19.45
CA ASP A 196 16.36 6.81 18.61
C ASP A 196 16.92 5.49 18.05
N ILE A 197 16.17 4.88 17.11
CA ILE A 197 16.49 3.56 16.54
C ILE A 197 17.64 3.71 15.54
N GLU A 198 18.71 2.95 15.75
CA GLU A 198 19.80 2.79 14.80
C GLU A 198 19.48 1.72 13.75
N SER A 199 18.99 0.56 14.23
CA SER A 199 18.66 -0.57 13.36
C SER A 199 17.58 -1.45 13.94
N VAL A 200 16.93 -2.24 13.06
CA VAL A 200 15.96 -3.27 13.43
C VAL A 200 16.43 -4.63 12.88
N HIS A 201 16.32 -5.67 13.70
CA HIS A 201 16.76 -7.01 13.37
C HIS A 201 15.55 -7.95 13.26
N TYR A 202 15.29 -8.48 12.07
CA TYR A 202 14.21 -9.40 11.75
C TYR A 202 14.70 -10.84 11.80
N LYS A 203 13.98 -11.72 12.53
CA LYS A 203 14.23 -13.16 12.57
C LYS A 203 12.96 -13.98 12.59
N ASN A 204 12.96 -15.10 11.86
CA ASN A 204 11.91 -16.11 11.90
C ASN A 204 12.44 -17.51 11.55
N ALA A 205 11.61 -18.53 11.71
CA ALA A 205 11.95 -19.93 11.44
C ALA A 205 12.08 -20.27 9.95
N LEU A 206 11.60 -19.41 9.02
CA LEU A 206 11.82 -19.59 7.59
C LEU A 206 13.29 -19.39 7.19
N GLY A 207 14.09 -18.76 8.06
CA GLY A 207 15.49 -18.46 7.82
C GLY A 207 15.78 -16.98 7.61
N THR A 208 14.79 -16.11 7.76
CA THR A 208 15.03 -14.67 7.78
C THR A 208 15.97 -14.32 8.95
N ASP A 209 17.08 -13.66 8.61
CA ASP A 209 18.04 -13.08 9.53
C ASP A 209 18.58 -11.81 8.86
N LEU A 210 17.88 -10.68 9.08
CA LEU A 210 18.09 -9.42 8.36
C LEU A 210 18.23 -8.27 9.33
N VAL A 211 19.31 -7.52 9.21
CA VAL A 211 19.51 -6.24 9.90
C VAL A 211 19.22 -5.10 8.93
N VAL A 212 18.42 -4.14 9.37
CA VAL A 212 18.01 -2.98 8.60
C VAL A 212 18.31 -1.73 9.41
N GLU A 213 19.28 -0.91 8.97
CA GLU A 213 19.53 0.42 9.52
C GLU A 213 18.43 1.39 9.06
N LEU A 214 18.08 2.33 9.94
CA LEU A 214 17.21 3.45 9.58
C LEU A 214 18.07 4.68 9.23
N PRO A 215 17.62 5.54 8.30
CA PRO A 215 18.31 6.80 8.00
C PRO A 215 18.22 7.75 9.20
N GLU A 216 19.15 8.70 9.29
CA GLU A 216 19.02 9.77 10.29
C GLU A 216 17.79 10.64 9.98
N GLY A 217 16.99 10.93 10.99
CA GLY A 217 15.73 11.63 10.81
C GLY A 217 14.60 10.77 10.20
N TYR A 218 14.68 9.44 10.33
CA TYR A 218 13.61 8.55 9.90
C TYR A 218 12.28 8.93 10.54
N VAL A 219 11.19 8.70 9.81
CA VAL A 219 9.82 8.87 10.29
C VAL A 219 9.03 7.61 10.01
N PHE A 220 8.42 7.05 11.05
CA PHE A 220 7.37 6.06 10.88
C PHE A 220 6.03 6.77 10.66
N ALA A 221 5.30 6.35 9.65
CA ALA A 221 3.93 6.76 9.35
C ALA A 221 3.01 5.53 9.39
N GLY A 222 1.71 5.73 9.43
CA GLY A 222 0.77 4.62 9.36
C GLY A 222 -0.63 4.99 9.80
N GLY A 223 -1.60 4.17 9.39
CA GLY A 223 -3.01 4.39 9.61
C GLY A 223 -3.62 5.43 8.69
N GLY A 224 -3.10 6.63 8.65
CA GLY A 224 -3.56 7.70 7.79
C GLY A 224 -2.57 8.86 7.73
N SER A 225 -2.86 9.85 6.91
CA SER A 225 -1.99 10.98 6.63
C SER A 225 -2.68 12.32 6.89
N PHE A 226 -1.88 13.35 7.16
CA PHE A 226 -2.35 14.73 7.22
C PHE A 226 -2.02 15.45 5.93
N LEU A 227 -3.00 16.13 5.33
CA LEU A 227 -2.72 17.10 4.28
C LEU A 227 -1.99 18.33 4.85
N GLU A 228 -1.34 19.12 3.98
CA GLU A 228 -0.68 20.37 4.35
C GLU A 228 -1.59 21.33 5.16
N ASN A 229 -2.90 21.30 4.93
CA ASN A 229 -3.89 22.11 5.63
C ASN A 229 -4.36 21.53 6.97
N GLY A 230 -3.77 20.39 7.41
CA GLY A 230 -4.10 19.72 8.65
C GLY A 230 -5.31 18.78 8.59
N LEU A 231 -5.89 18.54 7.41
CA LEU A 231 -6.98 17.58 7.23
C LEU A 231 -6.42 16.15 7.33
N TYR A 232 -6.97 15.34 8.21
CA TYR A 232 -6.62 13.93 8.33
C TYR A 232 -7.49 13.06 7.43
N TYR A 233 -6.91 12.05 6.78
CA TYR A 233 -7.61 11.11 5.91
C TYR A 233 -6.93 9.74 5.91
N PHE A 234 -7.61 8.69 5.43
CA PHE A 234 -7.02 7.36 5.28
C PHE A 234 -6.79 7.05 3.80
N PRO A 235 -5.53 6.98 3.33
CA PRO A 235 -5.23 6.67 1.93
C PRO A 235 -5.68 5.26 1.53
N ASN A 236 -5.72 4.32 2.45
CA ASN A 236 -6.05 2.92 2.22
C ASN A 236 -7.15 2.44 3.16
N ILE A 237 -8.16 1.76 2.62
CA ILE A 237 -9.21 1.05 3.38
C ILE A 237 -9.35 -0.36 2.81
N PRO A 238 -8.86 -1.41 3.54
CA PRO A 238 -8.26 -1.34 4.87
C PRO A 238 -6.79 -0.91 4.88
N THR A 239 -6.27 -0.58 6.08
CA THR A 239 -4.83 -0.49 6.39
C THR A 239 -4.57 -1.05 7.78
N GLU A 240 -3.46 -1.79 7.94
CA GLU A 240 -3.00 -2.41 9.18
C GLU A 240 -1.54 -2.06 9.49
N GLU A 241 -0.89 -1.32 8.63
CA GLU A 241 0.55 -1.10 8.63
C GLU A 241 0.98 0.19 9.32
N ILE A 242 2.16 0.10 9.95
CA ILE A 242 3.02 1.23 10.28
C ILE A 242 4.31 1.03 9.50
N PHE A 243 4.68 1.98 8.67
CA PHE A 243 5.80 1.85 7.74
C PHE A 243 6.83 2.97 7.89
N SER A 244 8.03 2.69 7.38
CA SER A 244 9.12 3.65 7.25
C SER A 244 10.04 3.24 6.12
N ALA A 245 11.03 4.07 5.80
CA ALA A 245 12.04 3.75 4.81
C ALA A 245 13.32 3.18 5.49
N PRO A 246 13.89 2.09 4.97
CA PRO A 246 15.22 1.67 5.36
C PRO A 246 16.28 2.64 4.81
N LYS A 247 17.42 2.73 5.50
CA LYS A 247 18.61 3.37 4.92
C LYS A 247 19.07 2.55 3.73
N LYS A 248 19.14 3.17 2.56
CA LYS A 248 19.44 2.51 1.27
C LYS A 248 20.62 1.52 1.36
N THR A 249 21.71 1.90 2.00
CA THR A 249 22.94 1.08 2.13
C THR A 249 23.02 0.28 3.43
N GLY A 250 21.98 0.36 4.28
CA GLY A 250 22.01 -0.17 5.65
C GLY A 250 21.36 -1.55 5.81
N VAL A 251 21.12 -2.29 4.72
CA VAL A 251 20.41 -3.59 4.77
C VAL A 251 21.41 -4.72 4.56
N ASN A 252 21.48 -5.66 5.53
CA ASN A 252 22.40 -6.79 5.46
C ASN A 252 21.75 -8.07 6.00
N GLY A 253 21.91 -9.18 5.27
CA GLY A 253 21.44 -10.49 5.66
C GLY A 253 20.45 -11.10 4.68
N LYS A 254 19.70 -12.08 5.14
CA LYS A 254 18.75 -12.88 4.33
C LYS A 254 17.31 -12.63 4.73
N LEU A 255 16.46 -12.53 3.72
CA LEU A 255 15.04 -12.26 3.86
C LEU A 255 14.22 -13.26 3.04
N TYR A 256 13.36 -14.02 3.70
CA TYR A 256 12.47 -15.02 3.09
C TYR A 256 11.04 -14.49 3.01
N SER A 257 10.39 -14.70 1.86
CA SER A 257 8.95 -14.42 1.73
C SER A 257 8.13 -15.39 2.58
N ALA A 258 7.09 -14.89 3.21
CA ALA A 258 6.13 -15.69 3.97
C ALA A 258 4.89 -16.06 3.15
N LEU A 259 4.55 -15.26 2.14
CA LEU A 259 3.41 -15.46 1.26
C LEU A 259 3.83 -15.36 -0.21
N PRO A 260 3.06 -15.96 -1.13
CA PRO A 260 3.27 -15.75 -2.56
C PRO A 260 3.11 -14.27 -2.95
N LEU A 261 3.91 -13.81 -3.91
CA LEU A 261 3.77 -12.51 -4.53
C LEU A 261 2.98 -12.64 -5.84
N ALA A 262 1.85 -11.94 -5.94
CA ALA A 262 1.12 -11.76 -7.19
C ALA A 262 1.61 -10.47 -7.87
N TYR A 263 2.17 -10.59 -9.06
CA TYR A 263 2.72 -9.44 -9.78
C TYR A 263 2.43 -9.53 -11.27
N ASN A 264 1.68 -8.56 -11.82
CA ASN A 264 1.32 -8.48 -13.25
C ASN A 264 0.73 -9.79 -13.81
N GLY A 265 -0.12 -10.49 -13.05
CA GLY A 265 -0.76 -11.75 -13.46
C GLY A 265 0.15 -12.99 -13.36
N ALA A 266 1.35 -12.84 -12.81
CA ALA A 266 2.23 -13.95 -12.46
C ALA A 266 2.28 -14.15 -10.95
N ILE A 267 2.64 -15.37 -10.52
CA ILE A 267 2.80 -15.71 -9.09
C ILE A 267 4.24 -16.11 -8.84
N VAL A 268 4.85 -15.53 -7.82
CA VAL A 268 6.18 -15.91 -7.30
C VAL A 268 5.99 -16.60 -5.98
N LYS A 269 6.60 -17.79 -5.80
CA LYS A 269 6.45 -18.59 -4.58
C LYS A 269 7.78 -19.00 -3.96
N ASP A 270 7.78 -19.05 -2.62
CA ASP A 270 8.90 -19.56 -1.82
C ASP A 270 10.22 -18.89 -2.26
N PHE A 271 10.26 -17.58 -2.24
CA PHE A 271 11.40 -16.80 -2.69
C PHE A 271 12.14 -16.12 -1.53
N TRP A 272 13.37 -15.74 -1.79
CA TRP A 272 14.22 -15.05 -0.84
C TRP A 272 15.20 -14.09 -1.55
N PHE A 273 15.67 -13.12 -0.79
CA PHE A 273 16.74 -12.21 -1.18
C PHE A 273 17.87 -12.25 -0.16
N GLU A 274 19.11 -12.07 -0.63
CA GLU A 274 20.28 -11.79 0.20
C GLU A 274 20.78 -10.39 -0.07
N PHE A 275 20.91 -9.60 0.99
CA PHE A 275 21.32 -8.20 0.93
C PHE A 275 22.73 -8.04 1.50
N LYS A 276 23.52 -7.19 0.84
CA LYS A 276 24.80 -6.71 1.32
C LYS A 276 24.92 -5.22 1.00
N ASP A 277 25.21 -4.43 2.03
CA ASP A 277 25.32 -2.97 1.93
C ASP A 277 24.09 -2.36 1.22
N GLY A 278 22.90 -2.89 1.53
CA GLY A 278 21.61 -2.51 0.99
C GLY A 278 21.22 -3.15 -0.34
N GLN A 279 22.17 -3.63 -1.13
CA GLN A 279 21.91 -4.17 -2.45
C GLN A 279 21.56 -5.66 -2.40
N VAL A 280 20.57 -6.07 -3.19
CA VAL A 280 20.31 -7.49 -3.48
C VAL A 280 21.52 -8.06 -4.23
N VAL A 281 22.22 -9.02 -3.60
CA VAL A 281 23.42 -9.68 -4.16
C VAL A 281 23.14 -11.10 -4.62
N ASP A 282 22.10 -11.73 -4.06
CA ASP A 282 21.64 -13.06 -4.49
C ASP A 282 20.13 -13.20 -4.21
N TYR A 283 19.44 -14.01 -5.01
CA TYR A 283 18.02 -14.30 -4.86
C TYR A 283 17.64 -15.58 -5.59
N ASP A 284 16.58 -16.24 -5.12
CA ASP A 284 15.98 -17.38 -5.80
C ASP A 284 14.49 -17.50 -5.48
N ALA A 285 13.76 -18.27 -6.26
CA ALA A 285 12.37 -18.60 -6.06
C ALA A 285 12.11 -20.03 -6.54
N LYS A 286 11.23 -20.74 -5.86
CA LYS A 286 10.78 -22.05 -6.32
C LYS A 286 9.92 -21.97 -7.59
N GLU A 287 9.12 -20.91 -7.70
CA GLU A 287 8.34 -20.58 -8.91
C GLU A 287 8.46 -19.08 -9.18
N GLY A 288 8.60 -18.66 -10.44
CA GLY A 288 8.54 -17.25 -10.87
C GLY A 288 9.83 -16.45 -10.67
N LYS A 289 11.01 -17.10 -10.64
CA LYS A 289 12.31 -16.41 -10.52
C LYS A 289 12.51 -15.33 -11.59
N GLU A 290 12.04 -15.57 -12.80
CA GLU A 290 12.11 -14.62 -13.92
C GLU A 290 11.33 -13.33 -13.65
N VAL A 291 10.27 -13.40 -12.83
CA VAL A 291 9.50 -12.24 -12.40
C VAL A 291 10.34 -11.38 -11.45
N LEU A 292 11.01 -12.01 -10.47
CA LEU A 292 11.95 -11.30 -9.58
C LEU A 292 13.06 -10.63 -10.37
N THR A 293 13.64 -11.34 -11.34
CA THR A 293 14.66 -10.78 -12.25
C THR A 293 14.14 -9.54 -12.96
N SER A 294 12.90 -9.61 -13.49
CA SER A 294 12.29 -8.46 -14.18
C SER A 294 12.04 -7.25 -13.27
N ILE A 295 11.69 -7.51 -12.01
CA ILE A 295 11.52 -6.44 -11.00
C ILE A 295 12.87 -5.77 -10.73
N LEU A 296 13.91 -6.55 -10.42
CA LEU A 296 15.26 -6.06 -10.12
C LEU A 296 15.96 -5.36 -11.31
N ASP A 297 15.58 -5.71 -12.54
CA ASP A 297 16.09 -5.11 -13.78
C ASP A 297 15.33 -3.83 -14.20
N THR A 298 14.37 -3.36 -13.43
CA THR A 298 13.61 -2.14 -13.75
C THR A 298 14.52 -0.91 -13.80
N ASP A 299 15.33 -0.72 -12.78
CA ASP A 299 16.38 0.30 -12.67
C ASP A 299 17.36 -0.07 -11.53
N GLU A 300 18.35 0.80 -11.28
CA GLU A 300 19.33 0.54 -10.24
C GLU A 300 18.73 0.55 -8.84
N GLY A 301 17.73 1.43 -8.59
CA GLY A 301 17.03 1.53 -7.30
C GLY A 301 16.17 0.31 -6.98
N ALA A 302 15.70 -0.43 -7.99
CA ALA A 302 14.90 -1.64 -7.82
C ALA A 302 15.64 -2.77 -7.08
N LYS A 303 16.97 -2.70 -6.96
CA LYS A 303 17.81 -3.66 -6.23
C LYS A 303 17.94 -3.36 -4.74
N TYR A 304 17.30 -2.33 -4.25
CA TYR A 304 17.33 -1.88 -2.86
C TYR A 304 15.93 -1.87 -2.27
N LEU A 305 15.85 -2.00 -0.95
CA LEU A 305 14.58 -1.81 -0.25
C LEU A 305 14.21 -0.32 -0.18
N GLY A 306 12.94 -0.05 -0.37
CA GLY A 306 12.33 1.27 -0.21
C GLY A 306 11.41 1.38 1.00
N GLU A 307 10.95 0.25 1.52
CA GLU A 307 10.00 0.23 2.64
C GLU A 307 10.26 -0.92 3.60
N ILE A 308 9.98 -0.65 4.87
CA ILE A 308 9.75 -1.62 5.93
C ILE A 308 8.38 -1.36 6.53
N ALA A 309 7.52 -2.37 6.61
CA ALA A 309 6.19 -2.25 7.17
C ALA A 309 5.94 -3.24 8.32
N LEU A 310 5.35 -2.72 9.38
CA LEU A 310 5.03 -3.43 10.62
C LEU A 310 3.53 -3.71 10.66
N VAL A 311 3.15 -4.95 10.46
CA VAL A 311 1.76 -5.42 10.53
C VAL A 311 1.68 -6.60 11.50
N PRO A 312 0.87 -6.54 12.57
CA PRO A 312 0.80 -7.61 13.54
C PRO A 312 0.12 -8.86 12.97
N TYR A 313 0.72 -10.03 13.21
CA TYR A 313 0.11 -11.31 12.90
C TYR A 313 -1.20 -11.49 13.69
N GLY A 314 -2.26 -11.93 13.00
CA GLY A 314 -3.61 -12.00 13.56
C GLY A 314 -4.43 -10.74 13.37
N SER A 315 -4.00 -9.82 12.46
CA SER A 315 -4.84 -8.74 11.95
C SER A 315 -6.15 -9.30 11.35
N PRO A 316 -7.19 -8.51 11.18
CA PRO A 316 -8.42 -8.97 10.53
C PRO A 316 -8.18 -9.63 9.16
N ILE A 317 -7.14 -9.19 8.44
CA ILE A 317 -6.77 -9.73 7.13
C ILE A 317 -6.08 -11.07 7.27
N SER A 318 -4.99 -11.15 8.06
CA SER A 318 -4.26 -12.41 8.25
C SER A 318 -5.12 -13.51 8.89
N ALA A 319 -6.10 -13.15 9.73
CA ALA A 319 -7.02 -14.08 10.35
C ALA A 319 -7.96 -14.78 9.35
N LEU A 320 -8.10 -14.28 8.12
CA LEU A 320 -8.86 -14.95 7.07
C LEU A 320 -8.05 -16.06 6.39
N ASN A 321 -6.73 -16.06 6.53
CA ASN A 321 -5.82 -17.02 5.91
C ASN A 321 -6.13 -17.23 4.42
N THR A 322 -6.36 -16.14 3.69
CA THR A 322 -6.79 -16.08 2.31
C THR A 322 -5.83 -15.19 1.54
N LEU A 323 -5.38 -15.63 0.36
CA LEU A 323 -4.69 -14.78 -0.59
C LEU A 323 -5.75 -14.09 -1.46
N PHE A 324 -5.76 -12.77 -1.44
CA PHE A 324 -6.77 -11.99 -2.14
C PHE A 324 -6.40 -11.66 -3.58
N TYR A 325 -5.13 -11.80 -3.96
CA TYR A 325 -4.61 -11.39 -5.27
C TYR A 325 -4.83 -9.88 -5.54
N GLU A 326 -4.91 -9.11 -4.47
CA GLU A 326 -5.07 -7.66 -4.48
C GLU A 326 -4.06 -7.06 -3.49
N THR A 327 -3.12 -6.28 -4.01
CA THR A 327 -1.98 -5.76 -3.25
C THR A 327 -2.42 -4.99 -2.01
N LEU A 328 -3.42 -4.10 -2.12
CA LEU A 328 -3.96 -3.35 -0.99
C LEU A 328 -4.31 -4.22 0.22
N ILE A 329 -4.83 -5.42 -0.02
CA ILE A 329 -5.23 -6.34 1.05
C ILE A 329 -4.07 -7.24 1.46
N ASP A 330 -3.38 -7.82 0.49
CA ASP A 330 -2.36 -8.85 0.76
C ASP A 330 -1.13 -8.26 1.48
N GLU A 331 -0.70 -7.02 1.16
CA GLU A 331 0.37 -6.32 1.88
C GLU A 331 0.01 -6.08 3.35
N ASN A 332 -1.25 -5.75 3.63
CA ASN A 332 -1.76 -5.53 4.97
C ASN A 332 -2.05 -6.83 5.76
N ALA A 333 -1.78 -8.01 5.20
CA ALA A 333 -1.90 -9.28 5.88
C ALA A 333 -0.75 -9.57 6.85
N SER A 334 0.46 -9.02 6.62
CA SER A 334 1.63 -9.28 7.46
C SER A 334 2.69 -8.20 7.32
N CYS A 335 3.70 -8.20 8.21
CA CYS A 335 4.90 -7.41 7.99
C CYS A 335 5.43 -7.66 6.58
N HIS A 336 5.79 -6.58 5.88
CA HIS A 336 6.29 -6.65 4.51
C HIS A 336 7.46 -5.69 4.29
N PHE A 337 8.09 -5.85 3.17
CA PHE A 337 9.10 -4.94 2.63
C PHE A 337 8.74 -4.60 1.20
N ALA A 338 9.16 -3.44 0.72
CA ALA A 338 9.10 -3.14 -0.70
C ALA A 338 10.49 -3.07 -1.33
N LEU A 339 10.65 -3.66 -2.52
CA LEU A 339 11.76 -3.34 -3.41
C LEU A 339 11.46 -2.04 -4.15
N GLY A 340 12.43 -1.14 -4.24
CA GLY A 340 12.32 0.08 -5.05
C GLY A 340 12.20 1.37 -4.26
N ALA A 341 11.30 2.27 -4.69
CA ALA A 341 11.21 3.63 -4.18
C ALA A 341 10.79 3.71 -2.71
N SER A 342 11.39 4.64 -1.97
CA SER A 342 10.92 5.04 -0.64
C SER A 342 9.89 6.16 -0.73
N TYR A 343 8.99 6.24 0.27
CA TYR A 343 8.07 7.37 0.42
C TYR A 343 8.78 8.55 1.09
N ASN A 344 8.62 9.75 0.53
CA ASN A 344 9.29 10.96 0.99
C ASN A 344 8.89 11.36 2.42
N GLU A 345 7.70 11.00 2.87
CA GLU A 345 7.21 11.25 4.23
C GLU A 345 7.92 10.42 5.31
N CYS A 346 8.68 9.39 4.91
CA CYS A 346 9.43 8.53 5.83
C CYS A 346 10.74 9.14 6.35
N ILE A 347 11.00 10.41 6.05
CA ILE A 347 12.14 11.16 6.58
C ILE A 347 11.72 12.59 6.95
N GLU A 348 12.28 13.15 8.03
CA GLU A 348 12.01 14.52 8.46
C GLU A 348 12.29 15.55 7.36
N GLY A 349 11.27 16.32 7.01
CA GLY A 349 11.38 17.32 5.95
C GLY A 349 11.38 16.77 4.52
N GLY A 350 11.28 15.47 4.32
CA GLY A 350 11.40 14.80 3.03
C GLY A 350 10.38 15.25 1.96
N LEU A 351 9.18 15.68 2.38
CA LEU A 351 8.19 16.27 1.47
C LEU A 351 8.64 17.61 0.83
N LYS A 352 9.75 18.19 1.28
CA LYS A 352 10.32 19.44 0.75
C LYS A 352 11.69 19.23 0.11
N MET A 353 12.21 18.01 0.15
CA MET A 353 13.52 17.66 -0.40
C MET A 353 13.42 17.35 -1.89
N SER A 354 14.47 17.67 -2.62
CA SER A 354 14.69 17.16 -3.99
C SER A 354 15.07 15.67 -3.96
N GLU A 355 14.99 14.99 -5.10
CA GLU A 355 15.43 13.60 -5.24
C GLU A 355 16.91 13.42 -4.84
N GLU A 356 17.78 14.39 -5.15
CA GLU A 356 19.21 14.37 -4.78
C GLU A 356 19.37 14.46 -3.25
N GLU A 357 18.65 15.38 -2.60
CA GLU A 357 18.65 15.52 -1.14
C GLU A 357 18.14 14.25 -0.46
N LEU A 358 17.08 13.63 -0.97
CA LEU A 358 16.55 12.36 -0.44
C LEU A 358 17.60 11.23 -0.53
N LEU A 359 18.30 11.11 -1.65
CA LEU A 359 19.38 10.14 -1.82
C LEU A 359 20.53 10.37 -0.85
N ASP A 360 20.94 11.62 -0.63
CA ASP A 360 21.99 12.00 0.31
C ASP A 360 21.62 11.67 1.77
N HIS A 361 20.31 11.72 2.09
CA HIS A 361 19.78 11.29 3.39
C HIS A 361 19.58 9.77 3.49
N GLY A 362 19.95 9.00 2.47
CA GLY A 362 19.90 7.54 2.47
C GLY A 362 18.56 6.94 2.05
N MET A 363 17.65 7.74 1.48
CA MET A 363 16.41 7.26 0.89
C MET A 363 16.67 6.61 -0.47
N ASN A 364 15.88 5.62 -0.85
CA ASN A 364 16.02 4.99 -2.16
C ASN A 364 15.03 5.56 -3.17
N GLN A 365 15.48 5.79 -4.39
CA GLN A 365 14.66 6.24 -5.52
C GLN A 365 14.64 5.18 -6.61
N SER A 366 13.46 4.91 -7.17
CA SER A 366 13.23 3.93 -8.24
C SER A 366 11.95 4.26 -9.01
N PHE A 367 11.81 3.68 -10.20
CA PHE A 367 10.55 3.72 -10.95
C PHE A 367 9.56 2.62 -10.52
N THR A 368 9.96 1.73 -9.62
CA THR A 368 9.14 0.65 -9.08
C THR A 368 9.00 0.75 -7.57
N HIS A 369 7.93 0.14 -7.04
CA HIS A 369 7.70 -0.13 -5.63
C HIS A 369 6.91 -1.43 -5.61
N VAL A 370 7.48 -2.49 -5.05
CA VAL A 370 6.88 -3.83 -5.06
C VAL A 370 6.94 -4.45 -3.68
N ASP A 371 5.78 -4.55 -3.04
CA ASP A 371 5.60 -5.10 -1.71
C ASP A 371 5.61 -6.62 -1.73
N PHE A 372 6.26 -7.23 -0.73
CA PHE A 372 6.26 -8.67 -0.51
C PHE A 372 6.27 -9.01 0.97
N MET A 373 5.42 -9.95 1.34
CA MET A 373 5.11 -10.30 2.72
C MET A 373 6.18 -11.22 3.33
N VAL A 374 6.61 -10.89 4.55
CA VAL A 374 7.65 -11.62 5.31
C VAL A 374 7.22 -12.01 6.72
N GLY A 375 6.08 -11.48 7.18
CA GLY A 375 5.56 -11.68 8.52
C GLY A 375 5.06 -13.10 8.74
N THR A 376 5.55 -13.75 9.81
CA THR A 376 5.13 -15.07 10.26
C THR A 376 4.66 -15.01 11.69
N SER A 377 3.97 -16.07 12.16
CA SER A 377 3.51 -16.16 13.55
C SER A 377 4.63 -16.24 14.59
N ASP A 378 5.86 -16.49 14.17
CA ASP A 378 7.06 -16.56 15.01
C ASP A 378 8.05 -15.41 14.76
N LEU A 379 7.71 -14.46 13.88
CA LEU A 379 8.55 -13.31 13.58
C LEU A 379 8.91 -12.55 14.86
N SER A 380 10.19 -12.27 15.03
CA SER A 380 10.71 -11.31 16.01
C SER A 380 11.38 -10.12 15.32
N ILE A 381 11.18 -8.93 15.89
CA ILE A 381 11.81 -7.68 15.45
C ILE A 381 12.40 -7.02 16.70
N GLU A 382 13.73 -6.95 16.77
CA GLU A 382 14.47 -6.30 17.85
C GLU A 382 15.06 -4.98 17.33
N ALA A 383 14.65 -3.87 17.91
CA ALA A 383 15.25 -2.57 17.65
C ALA A 383 16.50 -2.39 18.51
N THR A 384 17.59 -1.91 17.91
CA THR A 384 18.79 -1.42 18.59
C THR A 384 18.77 0.10 18.53
N LEU A 385 18.82 0.74 19.70
CA LEU A 385 18.85 2.19 19.83
C LEU A 385 20.30 2.71 19.72
N LYS A 386 20.47 3.97 19.35
CA LYS A 386 21.81 4.61 19.24
C LYS A 386 22.62 4.59 20.56
N ASN A 387 21.94 4.49 21.72
CA ASN A 387 22.59 4.32 23.01
C ASN A 387 23.04 2.87 23.30
N GLY A 388 22.75 1.93 22.38
CA GLY A 388 23.04 0.50 22.51
C GLY A 388 21.98 -0.32 23.24
N GLU A 389 20.90 0.29 23.72
CA GLU A 389 19.76 -0.42 24.28
C GLU A 389 19.03 -1.22 23.21
N LYS A 390 18.43 -2.35 23.60
CA LYS A 390 17.67 -3.21 22.71
C LYS A 390 16.25 -3.39 23.21
N ILE A 391 15.30 -3.25 22.32
CA ILE A 391 13.87 -3.35 22.60
C ILE A 391 13.22 -4.30 21.58
N PHE A 392 12.47 -5.27 22.04
CA PHE A 392 11.68 -6.09 21.14
C PHE A 392 10.40 -5.35 20.74
N VAL A 393 10.35 -4.88 19.51
CA VAL A 393 9.13 -4.33 18.92
C VAL A 393 8.12 -5.44 18.68
N PHE A 394 8.58 -6.58 18.09
CA PHE A 394 7.77 -7.78 17.87
C PHE A 394 8.36 -9.02 18.53
N LYS A 395 7.49 -9.84 19.10
CA LYS A 395 7.73 -11.26 19.42
C LYS A 395 6.49 -12.07 19.01
N HIS A 396 6.73 -13.26 18.46
CA HIS A 396 5.65 -14.12 17.99
C HIS A 396 4.70 -13.41 17.03
N GLY A 397 5.27 -12.62 16.11
CA GLY A 397 4.54 -11.86 15.08
C GLY A 397 3.66 -10.71 15.59
N LYS A 398 3.79 -10.29 16.85
CA LYS A 398 2.93 -9.27 17.46
C LYS A 398 3.77 -8.23 18.20
N TYR A 399 3.23 -7.01 18.30
CA TYR A 399 3.78 -6.00 19.20
C TYR A 399 3.90 -6.56 20.62
N THR A 400 5.00 -6.24 21.30
CA THR A 400 5.23 -6.65 22.68
C THR A 400 4.58 -5.67 23.65
N SER A 401 4.26 -6.15 24.87
CA SER A 401 3.82 -5.25 25.95
C SER A 401 4.92 -4.27 26.35
N GLU A 402 6.19 -4.70 26.32
CA GLU A 402 7.35 -3.86 26.59
C GLU A 402 7.39 -2.64 25.63
N PHE A 403 7.13 -2.87 24.35
CA PHE A 403 7.04 -1.80 23.37
C PHE A 403 5.78 -0.95 23.56
N ASP A 404 4.59 -1.57 23.70
CA ASP A 404 3.32 -0.83 23.84
C ASP A 404 3.24 0.01 25.14
N GLU A 405 4.04 -0.34 26.16
CA GLU A 405 4.11 0.37 27.46
C GLU A 405 5.36 1.27 27.56
N TYR A 406 6.17 1.33 26.49
CA TYR A 406 7.38 2.15 26.50
C TYR A 406 7.04 3.61 26.75
N SER A 407 7.59 4.15 27.84
CA SER A 407 7.50 5.57 28.16
C SER A 407 8.91 6.15 28.16
N LEU A 408 9.12 7.19 27.39
CA LEU A 408 10.35 7.97 27.48
C LEU A 408 10.41 8.63 28.87
N ASN A 409 11.42 8.24 29.65
CA ASN A 409 11.75 8.87 30.92
C ASN A 409 12.40 10.24 30.71
#